data_ea858f7b6555b7970c75b4e6a02e71e5
#
_entry.id   ea858f7b6555b7970c75b4e6a02e71e5
#
_cell.length_a   1.000
_cell.length_b   1.000
_cell.length_c   1.000
_cell.angle_alpha   90.00
_cell.angle_beta   90.00
_cell.angle_gamma   90.00
#
_symmetry.space_group_name_H-M   'P 1'
#
loop_
_entity.id
_entity.type
_entity.pdbx_description
1 polymer ?
#
loop_
_entity_poly.entity_id
_entity_poly.type
_entity_poly.pdbx_seq_one_letter_code
_entity_poly.pdbx_strand_id
1 'polypeptide(L)'
;MNPKNTLLALATAALFLTGTGTTLAQPAANAAGAKQVVSPEVAADNTVTYRLYAPNVKQVTLTGDFIPNNTSLKKDEATGVWSHTTAAPLPPGYFGYYFTIDGVRSIDPSNLNAFGGGRYLKSYFEVKGDGKQFWSQRPVPHGQLHEVLYENPALGSRRVLVYTPPGYNAAESKTYPAVYLYSGSGDNETYWSRIGRVHLIMDNLIADGKAKPAIVVMPYGSALLPSPADGQEDTADGIYGVKAIAQDVIGSVIPTIEKNFRVGKTPDDRAIFGFSMGGYLAPTIGLNHPEVFGWVAGASTAGFARGDGVPSKNFKPLEAQLALGKKNFKFIGLAVGTGSDAGGTPGNKAAVDYLTGLGLNIEWSQPDGGMHAWHSWRGYFRDLMVDKFFVENPYATPKVGIPVAAK
;
A
#
# COMPACT_ATOMS: atom_id res chain seq x y z
N MET A 1 -7.87 -36.03 75.47
CA MET A 1 -6.82 -35.10 75.91
C MET A 1 -6.62 -34.07 74.77
N ASN A 2 -6.81 -32.85 75.10
CA ASN A 2 -6.99 -31.71 74.15
C ASN A 2 -5.66 -31.01 73.93
N PRO A 3 -5.23 -30.70 72.73
CA PRO A 3 -4.11 -29.77 72.56
C PRO A 3 -4.64 -28.39 72.13
N LYS A 4 -4.13 -27.42 72.80
CA LYS A 4 -4.45 -26.01 72.75
C LYS A 4 -4.05 -25.37 71.41
N ASN A 5 -4.99 -24.60 70.84
CA ASN A 5 -4.79 -23.65 69.78
C ASN A 5 -3.91 -22.47 70.24
N THR A 6 -2.83 -22.24 69.52
CA THR A 6 -2.04 -21.00 69.62
C THR A 6 -2.26 -20.18 68.38
N LEU A 7 -3.06 -19.12 68.49
CA LEU A 7 -3.19 -18.12 67.43
C LEU A 7 -1.93 -17.25 67.43
N LEU A 8 -1.28 -17.21 66.28
CA LEU A 8 -0.16 -16.31 65.98
C LEU A 8 -0.75 -15.09 65.27
N ALA A 9 -0.83 -13.97 65.94
CA ALA A 9 -1.24 -12.70 65.35
C ALA A 9 -0.07 -12.12 64.54
N LEU A 10 -0.19 -12.09 63.21
CA LEU A 10 0.70 -11.35 62.33
C LEU A 10 0.24 -9.88 62.30
N ALA A 11 1.04 -9.02 62.91
CA ALA A 11 0.91 -7.60 62.75
C ALA A 11 1.43 -7.15 61.40
N THR A 12 0.55 -6.78 60.48
CA THR A 12 0.89 -6.17 59.19
C THR A 12 1.22 -4.69 59.43
N ALA A 13 2.51 -4.36 59.38
CA ALA A 13 2.95 -2.97 59.34
C ALA A 13 2.68 -2.41 57.97
N ALA A 14 1.70 -1.51 57.86
CA ALA A 14 1.46 -0.73 56.63
C ALA A 14 2.53 0.36 56.52
N LEU A 15 3.48 0.16 55.65
CA LEU A 15 4.43 1.19 55.22
C LEU A 15 3.68 2.19 54.31
N PHE A 16 3.35 3.35 54.82
CA PHE A 16 2.93 4.48 53.99
C PHE A 16 4.18 5.02 53.27
N LEU A 17 4.39 4.56 52.04
CA LEU A 17 5.25 5.26 51.07
C LEU A 17 4.52 6.55 50.68
N THR A 18 4.96 7.70 51.20
CA THR A 18 4.65 8.99 50.60
C THR A 18 5.39 9.11 49.28
N GLY A 19 4.83 8.46 48.27
CA GLY A 19 5.25 8.70 46.90
C GLY A 19 4.83 10.11 46.51
N THR A 20 5.79 10.98 46.23
CA THR A 20 5.55 12.18 45.43
C THR A 20 4.93 11.76 44.12
N GLY A 21 3.61 11.85 44.05
CA GLY A 21 2.87 11.53 42.83
C GLY A 21 3.34 12.50 41.76
N THR A 22 4.14 11.97 40.82
CA THR A 22 4.20 12.55 39.47
C THR A 22 2.80 12.43 38.92
N THR A 23 2.03 13.49 39.07
CA THR A 23 0.82 13.69 38.28
C THR A 23 1.25 13.52 36.81
N LEU A 24 0.93 12.39 36.21
CA LEU A 24 0.90 12.29 34.76
C LEU A 24 0.04 13.45 34.32
N ALA A 25 0.62 14.43 33.65
CA ALA A 25 -0.12 15.55 33.09
C ALA A 25 -1.27 14.94 32.31
N GLN A 26 -2.50 15.10 32.79
CA GLN A 26 -3.66 14.89 31.93
C GLN A 26 -3.40 15.71 30.68
N PRO A 27 -3.62 15.14 29.47
CA PRO A 27 -3.55 15.94 28.26
C PRO A 27 -4.42 17.16 28.52
N ALA A 28 -3.83 18.35 28.37
CA ALA A 28 -4.49 19.61 28.64
C ALA A 28 -5.88 19.55 28.02
N ALA A 29 -6.90 19.67 28.83
CA ALA A 29 -8.28 19.82 28.35
C ALA A 29 -8.21 20.85 27.23
N ASN A 30 -8.75 20.52 26.07
CA ASN A 30 -8.74 21.32 24.83
C ASN A 30 -8.69 22.80 25.20
N ALA A 31 -7.62 23.50 24.79
CA ALA A 31 -7.43 24.89 25.17
C ALA A 31 -8.76 25.61 24.93
N ALA A 32 -9.33 26.15 26.02
CA ALA A 32 -10.64 26.79 25.96
C ALA A 32 -10.59 27.86 24.86
N GLY A 33 -11.23 27.60 23.72
CA GLY A 33 -11.21 28.49 22.55
C GLY A 33 -10.76 27.86 21.22
N ALA A 34 -10.32 26.60 21.17
CA ALA A 34 -10.04 25.97 19.89
C ALA A 34 -11.36 25.76 19.11
N LYS A 35 -11.56 26.55 18.07
CA LYS A 35 -12.74 26.47 17.20
C LYS A 35 -12.67 25.16 16.40
N GLN A 36 -13.63 24.27 16.61
CA GLN A 36 -13.74 23.07 15.79
C GLN A 36 -14.21 23.46 14.40
N VAL A 37 -13.55 22.93 13.38
CA VAL A 37 -13.93 23.04 11.98
C VAL A 37 -14.20 21.66 11.40
N VAL A 38 -15.11 21.58 10.43
CA VAL A 38 -15.31 20.34 9.65
C VAL A 38 -14.34 20.37 8.47
N SER A 39 -13.44 19.38 8.42
CA SER A 39 -12.45 19.25 7.36
C SER A 39 -12.05 17.77 7.19
N PRO A 40 -12.01 17.25 5.94
CA PRO A 40 -12.62 17.83 4.76
C PRO A 40 -14.14 17.70 4.81
N GLU A 41 -14.84 18.61 4.19
CA GLU A 41 -16.28 18.53 3.96
C GLU A 41 -16.53 18.21 2.49
N VAL A 42 -17.19 17.10 2.22
CA VAL A 42 -17.60 16.68 0.87
C VAL A 42 -19.04 17.12 0.67
N ALA A 43 -19.27 18.04 -0.27
CA ALA A 43 -20.58 18.54 -0.61
C ALA A 43 -21.38 17.52 -1.46
N ALA A 44 -22.68 17.75 -1.63
CA ALA A 44 -23.57 16.85 -2.38
C ALA A 44 -23.19 16.74 -3.87
N ASP A 45 -22.53 17.75 -4.41
CA ASP A 45 -21.99 17.76 -5.79
C ASP A 45 -20.57 17.18 -5.88
N ASN A 46 -20.02 16.62 -4.78
CA ASN A 46 -18.66 16.12 -4.66
C ASN A 46 -17.55 17.19 -4.74
N THR A 47 -17.87 18.48 -4.65
CA THR A 47 -16.82 19.48 -4.34
C THR A 47 -16.37 19.28 -2.88
N VAL A 48 -15.11 19.61 -2.61
CA VAL A 48 -14.50 19.34 -1.29
C VAL A 48 -13.94 20.63 -0.71
N THR A 49 -14.37 20.95 0.50
CA THR A 49 -13.85 22.09 1.27
C THR A 49 -12.95 21.62 2.39
N TYR A 50 -11.70 22.09 2.36
CA TYR A 50 -10.72 21.89 3.41
C TYR A 50 -10.67 23.11 4.32
N ARG A 51 -10.61 22.89 5.63
CA ARG A 51 -10.52 23.97 6.63
C ARG A 51 -9.50 23.67 7.69
N LEU A 52 -8.83 24.72 8.15
CA LEU A 52 -7.89 24.66 9.28
C LEU A 52 -8.10 25.87 10.16
N TYR A 53 -8.37 25.67 11.45
CA TYR A 53 -8.34 26.76 12.42
C TYR A 53 -6.91 27.02 12.86
N ALA A 54 -6.34 28.14 12.45
CA ALA A 54 -4.96 28.53 12.76
C ALA A 54 -4.81 30.07 12.74
N PRO A 55 -5.32 30.77 13.78
CA PRO A 55 -5.41 32.23 13.77
C PRO A 55 -4.06 32.95 13.72
N ASN A 56 -3.01 32.33 14.27
CA ASN A 56 -1.69 32.97 14.49
C ASN A 56 -0.65 32.60 13.43
N VAL A 57 -1.00 31.76 12.42
CA VAL A 57 -0.05 31.38 11.37
C VAL A 57 -0.10 32.34 10.20
N LYS A 58 1.02 32.44 9.48
CA LYS A 58 1.19 33.39 8.37
C LYS A 58 0.76 32.80 7.02
N GLN A 59 0.92 31.48 6.87
CA GLN A 59 0.66 30.80 5.61
C GLN A 59 0.17 29.37 5.85
N VAL A 60 -0.85 28.97 5.09
CA VAL A 60 -1.28 27.58 5.00
C VAL A 60 -1.41 27.21 3.53
N THR A 61 -0.76 26.12 3.13
CA THR A 61 -0.95 25.52 1.81
C THR A 61 -1.46 24.10 1.95
N LEU A 62 -2.11 23.61 0.90
CA LEU A 62 -2.68 22.28 0.75
C LEU A 62 -1.98 21.56 -0.39
N THR A 63 -1.59 20.32 -0.15
CA THR A 63 -1.12 19.40 -1.19
C THR A 63 -1.91 18.10 -1.06
N GLY A 64 -2.35 17.55 -2.19
CA GLY A 64 -3.14 16.32 -2.18
C GLY A 64 -3.39 15.77 -3.57
N ASP A 65 -4.03 14.61 -3.60
CA ASP A 65 -4.45 13.98 -4.84
C ASP A 65 -5.51 14.86 -5.52
N PHE A 66 -5.41 15.10 -6.82
CA PHE A 66 -6.28 15.98 -7.61
C PHE A 66 -6.27 17.48 -7.22
N ILE A 67 -5.30 17.90 -6.43
CA ILE A 67 -5.11 19.30 -6.04
C ILE A 67 -3.70 19.70 -6.46
N PRO A 68 -3.51 20.86 -7.12
CA PRO A 68 -2.18 21.35 -7.42
C PRO A 68 -1.34 21.47 -6.14
N ASN A 69 -0.07 21.08 -6.23
CA ASN A 69 0.83 21.13 -5.08
C ASN A 69 0.95 22.58 -4.53
N ASN A 70 0.98 22.70 -3.21
CA ASN A 70 1.11 23.99 -2.52
C ASN A 70 -0.03 24.98 -2.83
N THR A 71 -1.24 24.49 -3.05
CA THR A 71 -2.42 25.36 -3.19
C THR A 71 -2.64 26.18 -1.93
N SER A 72 -2.62 27.51 -2.03
CA SER A 72 -2.79 28.40 -0.89
C SER A 72 -4.23 28.40 -0.39
N LEU A 73 -4.42 28.31 0.92
CA LEU A 73 -5.71 28.54 1.55
C LEU A 73 -5.93 30.04 1.79
N LYS A 74 -7.20 30.46 1.81
CA LYS A 74 -7.60 31.82 2.17
C LYS A 74 -7.97 31.86 3.66
N LYS A 75 -7.44 32.85 4.38
CA LYS A 75 -7.76 33.11 5.78
C LYS A 75 -8.97 34.02 5.88
N ASP A 76 -9.91 33.65 6.72
CA ASP A 76 -10.91 34.56 7.25
C ASP A 76 -10.33 35.20 8.52
N GLU A 77 -10.01 36.50 8.44
CA GLU A 77 -9.35 37.22 9.54
C GLU A 77 -10.26 37.36 10.78
N ALA A 78 -11.57 37.38 10.61
CA ALA A 78 -12.50 37.47 11.75
C ALA A 78 -12.60 36.17 12.53
N THR A 79 -12.43 35.04 11.87
CA THR A 79 -12.60 33.70 12.50
C THR A 79 -11.29 32.97 12.71
N GLY A 80 -10.22 33.37 12.05
CA GLY A 80 -8.93 32.66 12.05
C GLY A 80 -8.95 31.32 11.32
N VAL A 81 -9.98 31.06 10.50
CA VAL A 81 -10.14 29.83 9.73
C VAL A 81 -9.55 30.01 8.34
N TRP A 82 -8.67 29.10 7.98
CA TRP A 82 -8.15 28.98 6.61
C TRP A 82 -9.01 28.00 5.83
N SER A 83 -9.31 28.28 4.57
CA SER A 83 -10.13 27.40 3.75
C SER A 83 -9.74 27.37 2.29
N HIS A 84 -10.04 26.24 1.63
CA HIS A 84 -9.95 26.04 0.20
C HIS A 84 -11.05 25.08 -0.25
N THR A 85 -11.76 25.39 -1.33
CA THR A 85 -12.73 24.49 -1.97
C THR A 85 -12.22 24.10 -3.34
N THR A 86 -12.35 22.82 -3.72
CA THR A 86 -11.95 22.34 -5.05
C THR A 86 -12.75 23.06 -6.14
N ALA A 87 -12.08 23.40 -7.25
CA ALA A 87 -12.71 24.11 -8.37
C ALA A 87 -13.74 23.25 -9.14
N ALA A 88 -13.62 21.90 -9.01
CA ALA A 88 -14.50 20.94 -9.64
C ALA A 88 -14.82 19.79 -8.68
N PRO A 89 -15.93 19.06 -8.90
CA PRO A 89 -16.22 17.82 -8.19
C PRO A 89 -15.11 16.77 -8.33
N LEU A 90 -14.83 16.06 -7.25
CA LEU A 90 -13.93 14.91 -7.30
C LEU A 90 -14.71 13.63 -7.67
N PRO A 91 -14.11 12.72 -8.44
CA PRO A 91 -14.74 11.44 -8.73
C PRO A 91 -14.83 10.59 -7.45
N PRO A 92 -15.71 9.57 -7.42
CA PRO A 92 -15.74 8.63 -6.32
C PRO A 92 -14.36 7.97 -6.07
N GLY A 93 -13.91 7.95 -4.82
CA GLY A 93 -12.61 7.38 -4.46
C GLY A 93 -12.07 7.82 -3.12
N TYR A 94 -10.84 7.39 -2.84
CA TYR A 94 -10.08 7.82 -1.67
C TYR A 94 -8.99 8.79 -2.09
N PHE A 95 -8.88 9.90 -1.35
CA PHE A 95 -7.97 11.00 -1.64
C PHE A 95 -7.12 11.32 -0.43
N GLY A 96 -5.81 11.34 -0.63
CA GLY A 96 -4.85 11.75 0.39
C GLY A 96 -4.50 13.23 0.27
N TYR A 97 -4.29 13.90 1.41
CA TYR A 97 -3.87 15.29 1.46
C TYR A 97 -3.11 15.61 2.75
N TYR A 98 -2.43 16.75 2.76
CA TYR A 98 -1.79 17.32 3.94
C TYR A 98 -1.74 18.84 3.85
N PHE A 99 -1.65 19.49 5.00
CA PHE A 99 -1.35 20.92 5.08
C PHE A 99 0.15 21.16 5.23
N THR A 100 0.61 22.31 4.73
CA THR A 100 1.90 22.89 5.11
C THR A 100 1.60 24.21 5.80
N ILE A 101 1.95 24.30 7.09
CA ILE A 101 1.64 25.41 7.99
C ILE A 101 2.96 26.09 8.33
N ASP A 102 3.17 27.33 7.85
CA ASP A 102 4.42 28.08 8.03
C ASP A 102 5.67 27.22 7.70
N GLY A 103 5.59 26.41 6.65
CA GLY A 103 6.66 25.54 6.19
C GLY A 103 6.68 24.15 6.85
N VAL A 104 5.87 23.87 7.86
CA VAL A 104 5.82 22.57 8.53
C VAL A 104 4.67 21.73 7.97
N ARG A 105 4.99 20.53 7.51
CA ARG A 105 3.97 19.58 7.05
C ARG A 105 3.18 19.01 8.20
N SER A 106 1.86 18.98 8.06
CA SER A 106 0.91 18.48 9.07
C SER A 106 -0.22 17.69 8.40
N ILE A 107 -0.67 16.63 9.07
CA ILE A 107 -2.00 16.06 8.78
C ILE A 107 -3.08 17.05 9.22
N ASP A 108 -4.30 16.84 8.73
CA ASP A 108 -5.46 17.62 9.15
C ASP A 108 -5.87 17.22 10.59
N PRO A 109 -5.79 18.14 11.57
CA PRO A 109 -6.15 17.84 12.95
C PRO A 109 -7.66 17.57 13.14
N SER A 110 -8.50 17.97 12.17
CA SER A 110 -9.94 17.71 12.19
C SER A 110 -10.33 16.38 11.55
N ASN A 111 -9.37 15.68 10.93
CA ASN A 111 -9.61 14.41 10.26
C ASN A 111 -8.86 13.27 10.94
N LEU A 112 -9.60 12.37 11.58
CA LEU A 112 -9.04 11.20 12.28
C LEU A 112 -8.46 10.13 11.35
N ASN A 113 -8.72 10.21 10.03
CA ASN A 113 -8.22 9.24 9.08
C ASN A 113 -6.86 9.68 8.53
N ALA A 114 -5.84 8.91 8.81
CA ALA A 114 -4.50 9.13 8.29
C ALA A 114 -3.90 7.82 7.76
N PHE A 115 -3.03 7.92 6.77
CA PHE A 115 -2.25 6.81 6.24
C PHE A 115 -0.84 7.25 5.85
N GLY A 116 0.03 6.26 5.58
CA GLY A 116 1.45 6.50 5.34
C GLY A 116 2.24 6.62 6.64
N GLY A 117 3.54 6.76 6.53
CA GLY A 117 4.46 6.92 7.65
C GLY A 117 5.58 7.92 7.33
N GLY A 118 6.15 8.53 8.38
CA GLY A 118 7.22 9.51 8.21
C GLY A 118 6.82 10.66 7.27
N ARG A 119 7.66 10.96 6.29
CA ARG A 119 7.40 12.02 5.30
C ARG A 119 6.22 11.75 4.35
N TYR A 120 5.68 10.53 4.34
CA TYR A 120 4.54 10.15 3.50
C TYR A 120 3.21 10.18 4.24
N LEU A 121 3.19 10.52 5.53
CA LEU A 121 1.96 10.61 6.32
C LEU A 121 1.02 11.66 5.71
N LYS A 122 -0.23 11.25 5.45
CA LYS A 122 -1.30 12.07 4.87
C LYS A 122 -2.60 11.82 5.62
N SER A 123 -3.46 12.81 5.71
CA SER A 123 -4.89 12.61 5.95
C SER A 123 -5.56 12.05 4.71
N TYR A 124 -6.67 11.31 4.88
CA TYR A 124 -7.45 10.85 3.74
C TYR A 124 -8.95 10.92 4.02
N PHE A 125 -9.72 10.96 2.95
CA PHE A 125 -11.18 10.90 2.98
C PHE A 125 -11.71 10.13 1.77
N GLU A 126 -12.97 9.75 1.84
CA GLU A 126 -13.68 9.08 0.76
C GLU A 126 -14.71 10.04 0.13
N VAL A 127 -14.68 10.17 -1.19
CA VAL A 127 -15.82 10.67 -1.97
C VAL A 127 -16.65 9.46 -2.35
N LYS A 128 -17.87 9.40 -1.82
CA LYS A 128 -18.77 8.27 -2.05
C LYS A 128 -19.29 8.28 -3.47
N GLY A 129 -19.38 7.14 -4.09
CA GLY A 129 -20.04 6.94 -5.38
C GLY A 129 -21.47 6.41 -5.21
N ASP A 130 -22.05 5.99 -6.32
CA ASP A 130 -23.38 5.38 -6.41
C ASP A 130 -23.42 3.89 -6.00
N GLY A 131 -22.33 3.37 -5.44
CA GLY A 131 -22.20 1.95 -5.04
C GLY A 131 -21.86 0.97 -6.18
N LYS A 132 -21.71 1.46 -7.42
CA LYS A 132 -21.42 0.62 -8.60
C LYS A 132 -19.94 0.51 -8.92
N GLN A 133 -19.07 1.19 -8.19
CA GLN A 133 -17.62 1.09 -8.37
C GLN A 133 -17.18 -0.35 -8.12
N PHE A 134 -16.21 -0.84 -8.89
CA PHE A 134 -15.72 -2.22 -8.79
C PHE A 134 -15.10 -2.55 -7.42
N TRP A 135 -14.81 -1.54 -6.60
CA TRP A 135 -14.32 -1.65 -5.23
C TRP A 135 -15.39 -1.39 -4.17
N SER A 136 -16.65 -1.15 -4.56
CA SER A 136 -17.76 -0.94 -3.62
C SER A 136 -18.15 -2.24 -2.94
N GLN A 137 -18.61 -2.14 -1.70
CA GLN A 137 -19.23 -3.27 -1.04
C GLN A 137 -20.55 -3.61 -1.73
N ARG A 138 -20.69 -4.86 -2.16
CA ARG A 138 -21.88 -5.40 -2.84
C ARG A 138 -22.45 -6.55 -2.03
N PRO A 139 -23.74 -6.87 -2.18
CA PRO A 139 -24.37 -8.04 -1.53
C PRO A 139 -23.98 -9.34 -2.26
N VAL A 140 -22.70 -9.69 -2.22
CA VAL A 140 -22.12 -10.91 -2.80
C VAL A 140 -21.44 -11.72 -1.69
N PRO A 141 -21.14 -13.01 -1.89
CA PRO A 141 -20.32 -13.75 -0.94
C PRO A 141 -18.97 -13.05 -0.72
N HIS A 142 -18.57 -12.90 0.55
CA HIS A 142 -17.33 -12.23 0.93
C HIS A 142 -16.26 -13.23 1.38
N GLY A 143 -15.02 -12.93 1.05
CA GLY A 143 -13.85 -13.58 1.60
C GLY A 143 -13.51 -13.07 3.00
N GLN A 144 -12.39 -13.53 3.54
CA GLN A 144 -11.93 -13.17 4.88
C GLN A 144 -10.55 -12.53 4.85
N LEU A 145 -10.30 -11.61 5.79
CA LEU A 145 -8.98 -11.04 6.04
C LEU A 145 -8.40 -11.66 7.30
N HIS A 146 -7.17 -12.16 7.20
CA HIS A 146 -6.42 -12.77 8.29
C HIS A 146 -5.15 -11.97 8.53
N GLU A 147 -4.86 -11.65 9.78
CA GLU A 147 -3.55 -11.14 10.19
C GLU A 147 -2.71 -12.32 10.68
N VAL A 148 -1.53 -12.48 10.09
CA VAL A 148 -0.61 -13.57 10.43
C VAL A 148 0.72 -12.99 10.89
N LEU A 149 1.11 -13.34 12.10
CA LEU A 149 2.43 -13.01 12.65
C LEU A 149 3.45 -14.04 12.19
N TYR A 150 4.65 -13.59 11.88
CA TYR A 150 5.77 -14.45 11.53
C TYR A 150 7.10 -13.83 11.98
N GLU A 151 8.12 -14.67 12.09
CA GLU A 151 9.47 -14.24 12.43
C GLU A 151 10.35 -14.24 11.18
N ASN A 152 11.11 -13.17 11.01
CA ASN A 152 12.18 -13.09 10.03
C ASN A 152 13.52 -12.97 10.76
N PRO A 153 14.52 -13.80 10.43
CA PRO A 153 15.81 -13.80 11.15
C PRO A 153 16.56 -12.45 11.11
N ALA A 154 16.38 -11.68 10.06
CA ALA A 154 17.05 -10.38 9.88
C ALA A 154 16.19 -9.19 10.29
N LEU A 155 14.86 -9.29 10.15
CA LEU A 155 13.92 -8.17 10.30
C LEU A 155 13.06 -8.29 11.57
N GLY A 156 13.20 -9.39 12.34
CA GLY A 156 12.43 -9.63 13.57
C GLY A 156 10.98 -10.02 13.31
N SER A 157 10.14 -9.82 14.32
CA SER A 157 8.69 -10.07 14.27
C SER A 157 8.00 -9.16 13.27
N ARG A 158 7.25 -9.75 12.37
CA ARG A 158 6.52 -9.06 11.29
C ARG A 158 5.10 -9.59 11.16
N ARG A 159 4.30 -8.85 10.42
CA ARG A 159 2.92 -9.22 10.08
C ARG A 159 2.75 -9.27 8.58
N VAL A 160 1.86 -10.15 8.15
CA VAL A 160 1.33 -10.16 6.79
C VAL A 160 -0.19 -10.23 6.87
N LEU A 161 -0.88 -9.42 6.07
CA LEU A 161 -2.32 -9.50 5.93
C LEU A 161 -2.65 -10.41 4.74
N VAL A 162 -3.62 -11.30 4.92
CA VAL A 162 -3.98 -12.31 3.92
C VAL A 162 -5.48 -12.27 3.66
N TYR A 163 -5.87 -12.14 2.41
CA TYR A 163 -7.25 -12.34 1.99
C TYR A 163 -7.42 -13.76 1.46
N THR A 164 -8.45 -14.46 1.94
CA THR A 164 -8.91 -15.73 1.39
C THR A 164 -10.25 -15.55 0.67
N PRO A 165 -10.44 -16.16 -0.53
CA PRO A 165 -11.64 -15.94 -1.33
C PRO A 165 -12.91 -16.51 -0.69
N PRO A 166 -14.12 -16.09 -1.13
CA PRO A 166 -15.37 -16.69 -0.69
C PRO A 166 -15.38 -18.21 -0.88
N GLY A 167 -15.87 -18.92 0.11
CA GLY A 167 -15.91 -20.39 0.10
C GLY A 167 -14.55 -21.06 0.36
N TYR A 168 -13.53 -20.32 0.76
CA TYR A 168 -12.26 -20.91 1.19
C TYR A 168 -12.48 -21.79 2.43
N ASN A 169 -12.01 -23.03 2.36
CA ASN A 169 -12.05 -23.97 3.47
C ASN A 169 -10.67 -24.62 3.67
N ALA A 170 -10.05 -24.36 4.82
CA ALA A 170 -8.72 -24.89 5.15
C ALA A 170 -8.69 -26.44 5.26
N ALA A 171 -9.82 -27.08 5.51
CA ALA A 171 -9.93 -28.54 5.61
C ALA A 171 -9.99 -29.26 4.25
N GLU A 172 -10.25 -28.54 3.17
CA GLU A 172 -10.30 -29.12 1.82
C GLU A 172 -8.92 -29.28 1.20
N SER A 173 -8.79 -30.18 0.22
CA SER A 173 -7.56 -30.38 -0.54
C SER A 173 -7.33 -29.37 -1.65
N LYS A 174 -8.35 -28.59 -2.01
CA LYS A 174 -8.28 -27.57 -3.06
C LYS A 174 -7.23 -26.52 -2.72
N THR A 175 -6.32 -26.24 -3.66
CA THR A 175 -5.34 -25.16 -3.56
C THR A 175 -5.76 -23.96 -4.42
N TYR A 176 -5.27 -22.79 -4.04
CA TYR A 176 -5.54 -21.52 -4.72
C TYR A 176 -4.22 -20.88 -5.17
N PRO A 177 -4.19 -20.22 -6.31
CA PRO A 177 -3.07 -19.36 -6.65
C PRO A 177 -2.96 -18.19 -5.65
N ALA A 178 -1.77 -17.65 -5.50
CA ALA A 178 -1.49 -16.55 -4.58
C ALA A 178 -0.86 -15.34 -5.27
N VAL A 179 -1.36 -14.14 -4.94
CA VAL A 179 -0.80 -12.86 -5.37
C VAL A 179 -0.10 -12.20 -4.19
N TYR A 180 1.20 -11.97 -4.30
CA TYR A 180 1.99 -11.21 -3.33
C TYR A 180 1.97 -9.74 -3.72
N LEU A 181 1.35 -8.89 -2.88
CA LEU A 181 0.89 -7.56 -3.24
C LEU A 181 1.57 -6.49 -2.38
N TYR A 182 2.47 -5.71 -2.98
CA TYR A 182 3.25 -4.68 -2.32
C TYR A 182 2.65 -3.28 -2.48
N SER A 183 2.71 -2.50 -1.40
CA SER A 183 2.27 -1.10 -1.35
C SER A 183 3.42 -0.13 -1.63
N GLY A 184 3.11 1.17 -1.65
CA GLY A 184 4.06 2.26 -1.84
C GLY A 184 4.87 2.63 -0.60
N SER A 185 5.73 3.64 -0.75
CA SER A 185 6.57 4.16 0.34
C SER A 185 5.72 4.73 1.47
N GLY A 186 6.06 4.33 2.71
CA GLY A 186 5.35 4.76 3.91
C GLY A 186 4.06 3.99 4.20
N ASP A 187 3.62 3.13 3.29
CA ASP A 187 2.48 2.24 3.50
C ASP A 187 2.89 0.99 4.28
N ASN A 188 1.92 0.30 4.85
CA ASN A 188 2.11 -0.99 5.51
C ASN A 188 1.20 -2.07 4.93
N GLU A 189 1.23 -3.26 5.50
CA GLU A 189 0.48 -4.44 5.07
C GLU A 189 -1.04 -4.27 5.02
N THR A 190 -1.58 -3.23 5.70
CA THR A 190 -3.03 -3.04 5.80
C THR A 190 -3.62 -2.13 4.71
N TYR A 191 -2.80 -1.36 3.98
CA TYR A 191 -3.33 -0.31 3.11
C TYR A 191 -4.02 -0.83 1.85
N TRP A 192 -3.57 -1.94 1.29
CA TRP A 192 -4.30 -2.59 0.22
C TRP A 192 -5.72 -3.03 0.62
N SER A 193 -5.93 -3.42 1.88
CA SER A 193 -7.27 -3.74 2.38
C SER A 193 -8.06 -2.51 2.76
N ARG A 194 -7.46 -1.57 3.51
CA ARG A 194 -8.18 -0.41 4.07
C ARG A 194 -8.51 0.66 3.04
N ILE A 195 -7.53 1.03 2.21
CA ILE A 195 -7.68 2.08 1.20
C ILE A 195 -7.86 1.46 -0.18
N GLY A 196 -7.03 0.47 -0.54
CA GLY A 196 -7.13 -0.25 -1.80
C GLY A 196 -8.42 -1.05 -1.96
N ARG A 197 -9.01 -1.50 -0.85
CA ARG A 197 -10.22 -2.35 -0.81
C ARG A 197 -10.08 -3.65 -1.63
N VAL A 198 -8.88 -4.20 -1.68
CA VAL A 198 -8.56 -5.37 -2.50
C VAL A 198 -9.47 -6.56 -2.23
N HIS A 199 -9.90 -6.77 -0.99
CA HIS A 199 -10.84 -7.83 -0.63
C HIS A 199 -12.20 -7.65 -1.31
N LEU A 200 -12.75 -6.41 -1.35
CA LEU A 200 -14.01 -6.13 -2.05
C LEU A 200 -13.84 -6.22 -3.57
N ILE A 201 -12.70 -5.80 -4.10
CA ILE A 201 -12.40 -5.97 -5.53
C ILE A 201 -12.42 -7.45 -5.90
N MET A 202 -11.74 -8.30 -5.11
CA MET A 202 -11.71 -9.75 -5.36
C MET A 202 -13.08 -10.37 -5.21
N ASP A 203 -13.83 -10.05 -4.15
CA ASP A 203 -15.18 -10.55 -3.95
C ASP A 203 -16.08 -10.24 -5.15
N ASN A 204 -16.06 -9.00 -5.61
CA ASN A 204 -16.85 -8.56 -6.75
C ASN A 204 -16.45 -9.26 -8.05
N LEU A 205 -15.15 -9.34 -8.33
CA LEU A 205 -14.64 -9.99 -9.54
C LEU A 205 -14.93 -11.49 -9.57
N ILE A 206 -14.82 -12.16 -8.43
CA ILE A 206 -15.14 -13.60 -8.30
C ILE A 206 -16.65 -13.83 -8.49
N ALA A 207 -17.49 -13.00 -7.86
CA ALA A 207 -18.95 -13.09 -8.01
C ALA A 207 -19.41 -12.82 -9.44
N ASP A 208 -18.72 -11.93 -10.17
CA ASP A 208 -18.98 -11.64 -11.59
C ASP A 208 -18.39 -12.71 -12.55
N GLY A 209 -17.67 -13.72 -12.03
CA GLY A 209 -16.96 -14.71 -12.85
C GLY A 209 -15.79 -14.15 -13.66
N LYS A 210 -15.29 -12.95 -13.31
CA LYS A 210 -14.23 -12.23 -14.04
C LYS A 210 -12.83 -12.58 -13.58
N ALA A 211 -12.66 -13.05 -12.36
CA ALA A 211 -11.36 -13.47 -11.84
C ALA A 211 -11.44 -14.86 -11.21
N LYS A 212 -10.36 -15.62 -11.34
CA LYS A 212 -10.20 -16.87 -10.58
C LYS A 212 -10.11 -16.57 -9.09
N PRO A 213 -10.75 -17.37 -8.21
CA PRO A 213 -10.50 -17.27 -6.78
C PRO A 213 -9.01 -17.44 -6.47
N ALA A 214 -8.43 -16.45 -5.82
CA ALA A 214 -7.02 -16.41 -5.45
C ALA A 214 -6.86 -15.91 -4.01
N ILE A 215 -5.79 -16.31 -3.35
CA ILE A 215 -5.35 -15.75 -2.07
C ILE A 215 -4.52 -14.50 -2.36
N VAL A 216 -4.81 -13.39 -1.66
CA VAL A 216 -4.00 -12.16 -1.77
C VAL A 216 -3.19 -12.00 -0.50
N VAL A 217 -1.88 -12.01 -0.64
CA VAL A 217 -0.90 -11.88 0.43
C VAL A 217 -0.33 -10.47 0.39
N MET A 218 -0.47 -9.71 1.46
CA MET A 218 -0.06 -8.31 1.56
C MET A 218 1.07 -8.18 2.59
N PRO A 219 2.35 -8.36 2.18
CA PRO A 219 3.48 -8.20 3.08
C PRO A 219 3.79 -6.73 3.33
N TYR A 220 4.49 -6.46 4.42
CA TYR A 220 5.06 -5.14 4.66
C TYR A 220 6.31 -4.93 3.80
N GLY A 221 6.25 -4.01 2.85
CA GLY A 221 7.30 -3.78 1.84
C GLY A 221 8.50 -2.96 2.33
N SER A 222 8.64 -2.68 3.62
CA SER A 222 9.78 -1.95 4.17
C SER A 222 10.64 -2.84 5.05
N ALA A 223 11.95 -2.80 4.83
CA ALA A 223 12.91 -3.51 5.67
C ALA A 223 13.19 -2.78 6.99
N LEU A 224 12.79 -1.51 7.14
CA LEU A 224 13.10 -0.64 8.28
C LEU A 224 14.61 -0.64 8.63
N LEU A 225 15.46 -0.86 7.63
CA LEU A 225 16.89 -0.82 7.81
C LEU A 225 17.34 0.60 8.13
N PRO A 226 18.37 0.78 8.97
CA PRO A 226 18.98 2.10 9.15
C PRO A 226 19.35 2.69 7.79
N SER A 227 19.08 3.99 7.59
CA SER A 227 19.59 4.68 6.42
C SER A 227 21.11 4.51 6.39
N PRO A 228 21.74 4.22 5.22
CA PRO A 228 23.18 4.23 5.12
C PRO A 228 23.71 5.57 5.68
N ALA A 229 24.79 5.51 6.42
CA ALA A 229 25.45 6.72 6.90
C ALA A 229 25.77 7.64 5.71
N ASP A 230 25.62 8.95 5.90
CA ASP A 230 25.86 9.96 4.86
C ASP A 230 27.15 9.67 4.07
N GLY A 231 27.01 9.49 2.76
CA GLY A 231 28.15 9.29 1.84
C GLY A 231 28.43 7.84 1.43
N GLN A 232 27.73 6.85 1.95
CA GLN A 232 27.72 5.53 1.30
C GLN A 232 26.71 5.55 0.15
N GLU A 233 27.23 5.56 -1.07
CA GLU A 233 26.44 5.24 -2.24
C GLU A 233 25.67 3.95 -1.97
N ASP A 234 24.39 3.96 -2.40
CA ASP A 234 23.49 2.86 -2.45
C ASP A 234 24.24 1.52 -2.54
N THR A 235 24.44 0.90 -1.37
CA THR A 235 25.04 -0.41 -1.31
C THR A 235 24.20 -1.37 -2.15
N ALA A 236 24.72 -2.51 -2.53
CA ALA A 236 24.14 -3.49 -3.46
C ALA A 236 22.66 -3.87 -3.23
N ASP A 237 22.04 -3.36 -2.17
CA ASP A 237 20.66 -3.67 -1.76
C ASP A 237 19.60 -2.70 -2.29
N GLY A 238 20.00 -1.59 -2.95
CA GLY A 238 19.08 -0.62 -3.53
C GLY A 238 18.31 0.24 -2.52
N ILE A 239 17.69 1.29 -3.04
CA ILE A 239 17.02 2.39 -2.31
C ILE A 239 16.00 1.89 -1.25
N TYR A 240 15.49 0.66 -1.37
CA TYR A 240 14.39 0.15 -0.53
C TYR A 240 14.72 -1.16 0.20
N GLY A 241 15.98 -1.54 0.28
CA GLY A 241 16.35 -2.81 0.91
C GLY A 241 15.80 -4.03 0.14
N VAL A 242 15.84 -4.00 -1.18
CA VAL A 242 15.24 -5.02 -2.07
C VAL A 242 15.70 -6.43 -1.71
N LYS A 243 17.00 -6.60 -1.40
CA LYS A 243 17.55 -7.90 -1.04
C LYS A 243 16.97 -8.43 0.26
N ALA A 244 16.83 -7.57 1.29
CA ALA A 244 16.22 -7.96 2.55
C ALA A 244 14.75 -8.32 2.38
N ILE A 245 14.00 -7.56 1.55
CA ILE A 245 12.58 -7.86 1.24
C ILE A 245 12.46 -9.12 0.37
N ALA A 246 13.37 -9.36 -0.57
CA ALA A 246 13.40 -10.62 -1.33
C ALA A 246 13.63 -11.81 -0.40
N GLN A 247 14.60 -11.72 0.51
CA GLN A 247 14.85 -12.74 1.53
C GLN A 247 13.66 -12.94 2.47
N ASP A 248 12.96 -11.85 2.83
CA ASP A 248 11.77 -11.92 3.65
C ASP A 248 10.63 -12.66 2.93
N VAL A 249 10.29 -12.26 1.71
CA VAL A 249 9.17 -12.87 0.99
C VAL A 249 9.44 -14.34 0.68
N ILE A 250 10.65 -14.69 0.26
CA ILE A 250 11.00 -16.05 -0.15
C ILE A 250 11.28 -16.95 1.05
N GLY A 251 12.02 -16.44 2.03
CA GLY A 251 12.49 -17.23 3.16
C GLY A 251 11.54 -17.26 4.36
N SER A 252 10.62 -16.31 4.48
CA SER A 252 9.74 -16.21 5.65
C SER A 252 8.26 -16.14 5.26
N VAL A 253 7.85 -15.21 4.40
CA VAL A 253 6.43 -15.02 4.06
C VAL A 253 5.88 -16.24 3.32
N ILE A 254 6.47 -16.65 2.20
CA ILE A 254 6.01 -17.81 1.41
C ILE A 254 5.88 -19.07 2.28
N PRO A 255 6.90 -19.49 3.04
CA PRO A 255 6.79 -20.66 3.93
C PRO A 255 5.66 -20.51 4.97
N THR A 256 5.47 -19.31 5.53
CA THR A 256 4.39 -19.03 6.47
C THR A 256 3.02 -19.18 5.81
N ILE A 257 2.85 -18.65 4.59
CA ILE A 257 1.60 -18.77 3.83
C ILE A 257 1.31 -20.21 3.46
N GLU A 258 2.31 -20.96 2.99
CA GLU A 258 2.16 -22.38 2.63
C GLU A 258 1.84 -23.29 3.82
N LYS A 259 2.27 -22.91 5.02
CA LYS A 259 1.95 -23.62 6.26
C LYS A 259 0.49 -23.38 6.70
N ASN A 260 -0.01 -22.15 6.54
CA ASN A 260 -1.28 -21.74 7.12
C ASN A 260 -2.45 -21.77 6.13
N PHE A 261 -2.17 -21.73 4.83
CA PHE A 261 -3.19 -21.60 3.77
C PHE A 261 -3.00 -22.62 2.66
N ARG A 262 -4.08 -22.94 1.96
CA ARG A 262 -4.11 -23.84 0.81
C ARG A 262 -3.67 -23.11 -0.46
N VAL A 263 -2.38 -22.90 -0.63
CA VAL A 263 -1.80 -22.25 -1.82
C VAL A 263 -1.06 -23.26 -2.70
N GLY A 264 -1.07 -23.00 -4.01
CA GLY A 264 -0.20 -23.70 -4.94
C GLY A 264 1.27 -23.34 -4.72
N LYS A 265 2.18 -24.25 -5.09
CA LYS A 265 3.62 -24.15 -4.72
C LYS A 265 4.55 -23.99 -5.90
N THR A 266 4.01 -23.88 -7.11
CA THR A 266 4.81 -23.72 -8.33
C THR A 266 4.86 -22.25 -8.76
N PRO A 267 5.80 -21.86 -9.62
CA PRO A 267 5.78 -20.52 -10.21
C PRO A 267 4.46 -20.17 -10.91
N ASP A 268 3.78 -21.16 -11.48
CA ASP A 268 2.48 -20.97 -12.16
C ASP A 268 1.37 -20.56 -11.18
N ASP A 269 1.54 -20.84 -9.89
CA ASP A 269 0.60 -20.52 -8.83
C ASP A 269 0.91 -19.20 -8.12
N ARG A 270 2.05 -18.54 -8.42
CA ARG A 270 2.47 -17.35 -7.70
C ARG A 270 2.63 -16.14 -8.61
N ALA A 271 1.88 -15.08 -8.27
CA ALA A 271 2.02 -13.76 -8.85
C ALA A 271 2.62 -12.78 -7.84
N ILE A 272 3.35 -11.79 -8.34
CA ILE A 272 3.85 -10.67 -7.55
C ILE A 272 3.54 -9.36 -8.25
N PHE A 273 2.96 -8.42 -7.50
CA PHE A 273 2.58 -7.09 -8.00
C PHE A 273 2.80 -6.03 -6.93
N GLY A 274 3.05 -4.81 -7.35
CA GLY A 274 3.10 -3.65 -6.47
C GLY A 274 3.02 -2.32 -7.23
N PHE A 275 2.83 -1.24 -6.48
CA PHE A 275 2.82 0.11 -7.03
C PHE A 275 3.85 1.01 -6.33
N SER A 276 4.32 2.07 -7.00
CA SER A 276 5.29 3.02 -6.46
C SER A 276 6.56 2.31 -5.97
N MET A 277 6.92 2.37 -4.70
CA MET A 277 7.99 1.56 -4.11
C MET A 277 7.75 0.06 -4.36
N GLY A 278 6.54 -0.43 -4.10
CA GLY A 278 6.16 -1.83 -4.40
C GLY A 278 6.22 -2.13 -5.90
N GLY A 279 5.95 -1.13 -6.76
CA GLY A 279 6.10 -1.23 -8.22
C GLY A 279 7.55 -1.41 -8.67
N TYR A 280 8.51 -1.04 -7.85
CA TYR A 280 9.92 -1.35 -8.01
C TYR A 280 10.29 -2.70 -7.39
N LEU A 281 9.84 -2.95 -6.15
CA LEU A 281 10.15 -4.18 -5.41
C LEU A 281 9.64 -5.43 -6.13
N ALA A 282 8.36 -5.45 -6.49
CA ALA A 282 7.71 -6.63 -7.03
C ALA A 282 8.35 -7.14 -8.34
N PRO A 283 8.55 -6.30 -9.37
CA PRO A 283 9.23 -6.76 -10.58
C PRO A 283 10.71 -7.09 -10.33
N THR A 284 11.41 -6.33 -9.49
CA THR A 284 12.81 -6.61 -9.19
C THR A 284 12.97 -7.97 -8.51
N ILE A 285 12.11 -8.27 -7.53
CA ILE A 285 12.11 -9.58 -6.86
C ILE A 285 11.65 -10.67 -7.82
N GLY A 286 10.51 -10.48 -8.49
CA GLY A 286 9.91 -11.50 -9.33
C GLY A 286 10.79 -11.91 -10.51
N LEU A 287 11.40 -10.94 -11.19
CA LEU A 287 12.28 -11.20 -12.33
C LEU A 287 13.59 -11.89 -11.94
N ASN A 288 14.09 -11.64 -10.73
CA ASN A 288 15.29 -12.29 -10.22
C ASN A 288 15.02 -13.69 -9.60
N HIS A 289 13.76 -14.09 -9.48
CA HIS A 289 13.34 -15.36 -8.89
C HIS A 289 12.31 -16.10 -9.76
N PRO A 290 12.67 -16.46 -11.02
CA PRO A 290 11.76 -17.18 -11.91
C PRO A 290 11.40 -18.59 -11.40
N GLU A 291 12.17 -19.14 -10.47
CA GLU A 291 11.86 -20.39 -9.78
C GLU A 291 10.72 -20.24 -8.76
N VAL A 292 10.37 -19.01 -8.40
CA VAL A 292 9.34 -18.69 -7.41
C VAL A 292 8.08 -18.12 -8.03
N PHE A 293 8.23 -17.14 -8.95
CA PHE A 293 7.13 -16.36 -9.51
C PHE A 293 7.02 -16.54 -11.02
N GLY A 294 5.86 -16.96 -11.50
CA GLY A 294 5.55 -17.03 -12.93
C GLY A 294 4.85 -15.78 -13.48
N TRP A 295 4.25 -14.97 -12.62
CA TRP A 295 3.46 -13.79 -12.99
C TRP A 295 4.01 -12.58 -12.27
N VAL A 296 4.53 -11.62 -13.03
CA VAL A 296 5.27 -10.47 -12.47
C VAL A 296 4.71 -9.18 -13.04
N ALA A 297 4.32 -8.23 -12.17
CA ALA A 297 3.89 -6.93 -12.62
C ALA A 297 4.32 -5.81 -11.66
N GLY A 298 4.43 -4.60 -12.21
CA GLY A 298 4.69 -3.38 -11.45
C GLY A 298 3.97 -2.18 -12.05
N ALA A 299 3.57 -1.24 -11.18
CA ALA A 299 2.90 -0.03 -11.61
C ALA A 299 3.46 1.23 -10.94
N SER A 300 3.37 2.36 -11.65
CA SER A 300 3.64 3.69 -11.11
C SER A 300 5.02 3.83 -10.47
N THR A 301 6.03 3.15 -11.01
CA THR A 301 7.40 3.22 -10.48
C THR A 301 8.24 4.27 -11.19
N ALA A 302 9.10 4.97 -10.45
CA ALA A 302 10.07 5.91 -11.00
C ALA A 302 11.48 5.30 -11.16
N GLY A 303 11.72 4.06 -10.73
CA GLY A 303 13.02 3.61 -10.27
C GLY A 303 13.72 2.50 -11.04
N PHE A 304 13.23 2.03 -12.21
CA PHE A 304 13.89 0.92 -12.92
C PHE A 304 15.16 1.32 -13.68
N ALA A 305 15.28 2.57 -14.06
CA ALA A 305 16.51 3.08 -14.65
C ALA A 305 16.86 4.44 -14.02
N ARG A 306 18.14 4.73 -13.90
CA ARG A 306 18.60 6.08 -13.65
C ARG A 306 18.24 6.97 -14.85
N GLY A 307 18.24 8.27 -14.67
CA GLY A 307 17.90 9.23 -15.72
C GLY A 307 18.75 9.13 -16.99
N ASP A 308 19.85 8.34 -16.97
CA ASP A 308 20.69 7.99 -18.11
C ASP A 308 20.23 6.77 -18.91
N GLY A 309 19.10 6.16 -18.54
CA GLY A 309 18.54 4.99 -19.23
C GLY A 309 19.25 3.67 -18.93
N VAL A 310 20.23 3.64 -18.02
CA VAL A 310 20.91 2.40 -17.64
C VAL A 310 20.05 1.61 -16.67
N PRO A 311 19.71 0.34 -16.98
CA PRO A 311 18.95 -0.51 -16.07
C PRO A 311 19.63 -0.64 -14.71
N SER A 312 18.85 -0.67 -13.65
CA SER A 312 19.35 -0.87 -12.29
C SER A 312 20.21 -2.14 -12.22
N LYS A 313 21.33 -2.08 -11.48
CA LYS A 313 22.19 -3.25 -11.15
C LYS A 313 21.37 -4.45 -10.64
N ASN A 314 20.21 -4.20 -10.11
CA ASN A 314 19.32 -5.20 -9.51
C ASN A 314 18.69 -6.16 -10.54
N PHE A 315 18.79 -5.90 -11.85
CA PHE A 315 18.36 -6.84 -12.89
C PHE A 315 19.47 -7.80 -13.39
N LYS A 316 20.72 -7.60 -12.98
CA LYS A 316 21.82 -8.50 -13.37
C LYS A 316 21.65 -9.95 -12.95
N PRO A 317 21.09 -10.29 -11.76
CA PRO A 317 20.85 -11.69 -11.40
C PRO A 317 19.94 -12.43 -12.38
N LEU A 318 19.03 -11.73 -13.04
CA LEU A 318 18.16 -12.31 -14.06
C LEU A 318 18.95 -12.92 -15.24
N GLU A 319 20.09 -12.31 -15.63
CA GLU A 319 20.90 -12.81 -16.75
C GLU A 319 21.39 -14.24 -16.50
N ALA A 320 21.76 -14.57 -15.25
CA ALA A 320 22.18 -15.90 -14.86
C ALA A 320 21.03 -16.94 -14.88
N GLN A 321 19.79 -16.49 -14.79
CA GLN A 321 18.59 -17.35 -14.75
C GLN A 321 17.69 -17.17 -15.98
N LEU A 322 18.18 -16.50 -17.02
CA LEU A 322 17.38 -16.11 -18.17
C LEU A 322 16.66 -17.30 -18.85
N ALA A 323 17.35 -18.43 -18.97
CA ALA A 323 16.77 -19.66 -19.55
C ALA A 323 15.58 -20.17 -18.73
N LEU A 324 15.70 -20.13 -17.39
CA LEU A 324 14.61 -20.48 -16.48
C LEU A 324 13.49 -19.44 -16.54
N GLY A 325 13.83 -18.16 -16.61
CA GLY A 325 12.88 -17.07 -16.78
C GLY A 325 12.03 -17.21 -18.04
N LYS A 326 12.66 -17.48 -19.19
CA LYS A 326 11.96 -17.72 -20.46
C LYS A 326 11.01 -18.91 -20.39
N LYS A 327 11.31 -19.92 -19.58
CA LYS A 327 10.46 -21.10 -19.40
C LYS A 327 9.29 -20.81 -18.45
N ASN A 328 9.57 -20.12 -17.33
CA ASN A 328 8.63 -20.04 -16.21
C ASN A 328 7.74 -18.79 -16.24
N PHE A 329 8.20 -17.65 -16.82
CA PHE A 329 7.34 -16.48 -16.86
C PHE A 329 6.15 -16.69 -17.80
N LYS A 330 4.97 -16.57 -17.23
CA LYS A 330 3.68 -16.57 -17.94
C LYS A 330 3.28 -15.17 -18.35
N PHE A 331 3.62 -14.19 -17.51
CA PHE A 331 3.34 -12.78 -17.76
C PHE A 331 4.35 -11.88 -17.05
N ILE A 332 4.81 -10.87 -17.79
CA ILE A 332 5.57 -9.75 -17.25
C ILE A 332 4.89 -8.47 -17.73
N GLY A 333 4.52 -7.58 -16.81
CA GLY A 333 3.86 -6.32 -17.14
C GLY A 333 4.39 -5.13 -16.35
N LEU A 334 4.58 -4.01 -17.04
CA LEU A 334 4.90 -2.72 -16.41
C LEU A 334 3.91 -1.66 -16.90
N ALA A 335 3.37 -0.87 -15.95
CA ALA A 335 2.39 0.16 -16.25
C ALA A 335 2.76 1.50 -15.58
N VAL A 336 2.72 2.58 -16.36
CA VAL A 336 2.92 3.95 -15.86
C VAL A 336 1.90 4.87 -16.55
N GLY A 337 1.10 5.57 -15.77
CA GLY A 337 0.09 6.47 -16.31
C GLY A 337 0.68 7.74 -16.96
N THR A 338 -0.09 8.36 -17.85
CA THR A 338 0.31 9.61 -18.55
C THR A 338 0.01 10.87 -17.72
N GLY A 339 -0.69 10.76 -16.60
CA GLY A 339 -0.97 11.85 -15.66
C GLY A 339 0.19 12.16 -14.72
N SER A 340 -0.03 12.22 -13.42
CA SER A 340 1.02 12.51 -12.43
C SER A 340 2.11 11.43 -12.34
N ASP A 341 1.90 10.26 -12.94
CA ASP A 341 2.88 9.18 -13.07
C ASP A 341 3.89 9.39 -14.22
N ALA A 342 3.63 10.28 -15.15
CA ALA A 342 4.39 10.41 -16.41
C ALA A 342 5.91 10.56 -16.23
N GLY A 343 6.35 11.12 -15.09
CA GLY A 343 7.77 11.25 -14.75
C GLY A 343 8.53 9.91 -14.66
N GLY A 344 7.83 8.82 -14.39
CA GLY A 344 8.41 7.47 -14.36
C GLY A 344 8.59 6.81 -15.73
N THR A 345 8.00 7.36 -16.79
CA THR A 345 7.99 6.76 -18.12
C THR A 345 9.37 6.45 -18.69
N PRO A 346 10.37 7.36 -18.69
CA PRO A 346 11.68 7.09 -19.30
C PRO A 346 12.37 5.88 -18.66
N GLY A 347 12.41 5.82 -17.34
CA GLY A 347 13.06 4.74 -16.60
C GLY A 347 12.40 3.38 -16.80
N ASN A 348 11.07 3.36 -16.84
CA ASN A 348 10.33 2.12 -17.11
C ASN A 348 10.49 1.66 -18.54
N LYS A 349 10.47 2.58 -19.52
CA LYS A 349 10.68 2.25 -20.92
C LYS A 349 12.07 1.65 -21.16
N ALA A 350 13.10 2.21 -20.56
CA ALA A 350 14.47 1.68 -20.63
C ALA A 350 14.55 0.25 -20.05
N ALA A 351 13.84 -0.05 -18.95
CA ALA A 351 13.75 -1.39 -18.39
C ALA A 351 13.03 -2.36 -19.36
N VAL A 352 11.92 -1.94 -19.96
CA VAL A 352 11.19 -2.73 -20.98
C VAL A 352 12.10 -3.05 -22.15
N ASP A 353 12.82 -2.06 -22.69
CA ASP A 353 13.72 -2.24 -23.83
C ASP A 353 14.86 -3.20 -23.50
N TYR A 354 15.45 -3.07 -22.30
CA TYR A 354 16.48 -4.00 -21.82
C TYR A 354 15.97 -5.43 -21.71
N LEU A 355 14.85 -5.64 -21.03
CA LEU A 355 14.28 -6.98 -20.82
C LEU A 355 13.81 -7.60 -22.13
N THR A 356 13.26 -6.80 -23.03
CA THR A 356 12.91 -7.24 -24.40
C THR A 356 14.17 -7.64 -25.18
N GLY A 357 15.27 -6.89 -25.04
CA GLY A 357 16.56 -7.22 -25.60
C GLY A 357 17.14 -8.56 -25.12
N LEU A 358 16.80 -8.96 -23.89
CA LEU A 358 17.11 -10.30 -23.36
C LEU A 358 16.21 -11.41 -23.93
N GLY A 359 15.20 -11.05 -24.73
CA GLY A 359 14.23 -11.97 -25.34
C GLY A 359 13.10 -12.38 -24.40
N LEU A 360 12.77 -11.58 -23.41
CA LEU A 360 11.58 -11.72 -22.59
C LEU A 360 10.39 -11.02 -23.25
N ASN A 361 9.20 -11.61 -23.13
CA ASN A 361 7.96 -10.97 -23.55
C ASN A 361 7.43 -10.10 -22.40
N ILE A 362 7.25 -8.79 -22.64
CA ILE A 362 6.83 -7.82 -21.63
C ILE A 362 5.71 -6.96 -22.18
N GLU A 363 4.64 -6.86 -21.43
CA GLU A 363 3.60 -5.88 -21.71
C GLU A 363 4.01 -4.52 -21.10
N TRP A 364 4.13 -3.53 -21.97
CA TRP A 364 4.23 -2.13 -21.60
C TRP A 364 2.90 -1.41 -21.75
N SER A 365 2.40 -0.80 -20.69
CA SER A 365 1.15 -0.06 -20.68
C SER A 365 1.33 1.38 -20.17
N GLN A 366 0.72 2.32 -20.89
CA GLN A 366 0.64 3.74 -20.50
C GLN A 366 -0.82 4.19 -20.50
N PRO A 367 -1.59 3.87 -19.44
CA PRO A 367 -2.98 4.29 -19.36
C PRO A 367 -3.10 5.82 -19.36
N ASP A 368 -3.98 6.33 -20.21
CA ASP A 368 -4.21 7.77 -20.33
C ASP A 368 -4.80 8.34 -19.04
N GLY A 369 -4.30 9.50 -18.59
CA GLY A 369 -4.71 10.15 -17.35
C GLY A 369 -4.34 9.39 -16.06
N GLY A 370 -3.59 8.27 -16.13
CA GLY A 370 -3.18 7.51 -14.96
C GLY A 370 -2.34 8.33 -13.98
N MET A 371 -2.72 8.30 -12.70
CA MET A 371 -2.17 9.15 -11.64
C MET A 371 -1.44 8.33 -10.59
N HIS A 372 -0.50 8.96 -9.88
CA HIS A 372 0.17 8.37 -8.72
C HIS A 372 -0.74 8.34 -7.48
N ALA A 373 -1.84 7.60 -7.59
CA ALA A 373 -2.91 7.57 -6.59
C ALA A 373 -3.66 6.22 -6.56
N TRP A 374 -4.36 5.96 -5.46
CA TRP A 374 -5.14 4.74 -5.25
C TRP A 374 -6.20 4.49 -6.32
N HIS A 375 -6.71 5.55 -6.93
CA HIS A 375 -7.63 5.43 -8.07
C HIS A 375 -7.01 4.59 -9.20
N SER A 376 -5.78 4.89 -9.60
CA SER A 376 -5.05 4.16 -10.62
C SER A 376 -4.67 2.75 -10.18
N TRP A 377 -4.11 2.61 -8.98
CA TRP A 377 -3.57 1.35 -8.49
C TRP A 377 -4.63 0.25 -8.31
N ARG A 378 -5.84 0.62 -7.87
CA ARG A 378 -6.99 -0.31 -7.87
C ARG A 378 -7.36 -0.79 -9.27
N GLY A 379 -7.35 0.13 -10.24
CA GLY A 379 -7.60 -0.19 -11.64
C GLY A 379 -6.57 -1.17 -12.20
N TYR A 380 -5.28 -0.92 -11.97
CA TYR A 380 -4.23 -1.86 -12.38
C TYR A 380 -4.40 -3.24 -11.75
N PHE A 381 -4.66 -3.31 -10.44
CA PHE A 381 -4.89 -4.59 -9.77
C PHE A 381 -6.10 -5.32 -10.35
N ARG A 382 -7.23 -4.63 -10.58
CA ARG A 382 -8.41 -5.21 -11.22
C ARG A 382 -8.06 -5.83 -12.57
N ASP A 383 -7.41 -5.07 -13.44
CA ASP A 383 -7.10 -5.50 -14.80
C ASP A 383 -6.11 -6.67 -14.81
N LEU A 384 -5.14 -6.67 -13.89
CA LEU A 384 -4.24 -7.81 -13.71
C LEU A 384 -5.00 -9.08 -13.32
N MET A 385 -5.97 -8.98 -12.40
CA MET A 385 -6.74 -10.15 -11.95
C MET A 385 -7.75 -10.64 -13.00
N VAL A 386 -8.28 -9.74 -13.83
CA VAL A 386 -9.24 -10.08 -14.88
C VAL A 386 -8.56 -10.66 -16.12
N ASP A 387 -7.48 -10.01 -16.56
CA ASP A 387 -6.95 -10.20 -17.91
C ASP A 387 -5.55 -10.82 -17.96
N LYS A 388 -4.82 -10.83 -16.85
CA LYS A 388 -3.39 -11.18 -16.86
C LYS A 388 -3.02 -12.33 -15.96
N PHE A 389 -3.33 -12.26 -14.68
CA PHE A 389 -2.86 -13.25 -13.72
C PHE A 389 -3.72 -14.51 -13.74
N PHE A 390 -3.05 -15.65 -13.83
CA PHE A 390 -3.65 -16.99 -13.81
C PHE A 390 -4.64 -17.27 -14.96
N VAL A 391 -4.51 -16.54 -16.07
CA VAL A 391 -5.25 -16.77 -17.31
C VAL A 391 -4.39 -17.54 -18.31
N GLU A 392 -5.01 -18.24 -19.26
CA GLU A 392 -4.33 -19.10 -20.20
C GLU A 392 -3.45 -18.32 -21.18
N ASN A 393 -3.91 -17.17 -21.65
CA ASN A 393 -3.24 -16.40 -22.69
C ASN A 393 -3.19 -14.89 -22.35
N PRO A 394 -2.34 -14.48 -21.39
CA PRO A 394 -2.37 -13.13 -20.82
C PRO A 394 -1.99 -12.03 -21.83
N TYR A 395 -1.21 -12.35 -22.85
CA TYR A 395 -0.79 -11.38 -23.87
C TYR A 395 -1.81 -11.18 -25.00
N ALA A 396 -2.82 -12.06 -25.11
CA ALA A 396 -3.90 -11.92 -26.08
C ALA A 396 -5.06 -11.05 -25.56
N THR A 397 -5.08 -10.72 -24.27
CA THR A 397 -6.10 -9.89 -23.63
C THR A 397 -5.75 -8.39 -23.72
N PRO A 398 -6.71 -7.47 -23.51
CA PRO A 398 -6.44 -6.03 -23.47
C PRO A 398 -5.31 -5.67 -22.51
N LYS A 399 -4.50 -4.67 -22.86
CA LYS A 399 -3.45 -4.18 -21.97
C LYS A 399 -4.05 -3.60 -20.68
N VAL A 400 -3.28 -3.71 -19.59
CA VAL A 400 -3.62 -3.06 -18.33
C VAL A 400 -3.86 -1.57 -18.57
N GLY A 401 -5.04 -1.12 -18.25
CA GLY A 401 -5.44 0.27 -18.45
C GLY A 401 -6.53 0.68 -17.48
N ILE A 402 -6.57 1.96 -17.18
CA ILE A 402 -7.65 2.53 -16.38
C ILE A 402 -8.72 2.98 -17.38
N PRO A 403 -9.97 2.53 -17.26
CA PRO A 403 -11.05 3.20 -17.94
C PRO A 403 -11.02 4.66 -17.48
N VAL A 404 -10.80 5.59 -18.40
CA VAL A 404 -11.01 7.00 -18.12
C VAL A 404 -12.41 7.09 -17.53
N ALA A 405 -12.52 7.63 -16.30
CA ALA A 405 -13.82 7.89 -15.71
C ALA A 405 -14.64 8.60 -16.78
N ALA A 406 -15.78 8.02 -17.13
CA ALA A 406 -16.66 8.62 -18.11
C ALA A 406 -16.83 10.09 -17.69
N LYS A 407 -16.49 10.99 -18.63
CA LYS A 407 -16.62 12.44 -18.45
C LYS A 407 -18.06 12.80 -18.15
#